data_fbeeeb8e1ed8cafe589355d031e2903f
#
_entry.id   fbeeeb8e1ed8cafe589355d031e2903f
#
_cell.length_a   1.000
_cell.length_b   1.000
_cell.length_c   1.000
_cell.angle_alpha   90.00
_cell.angle_beta   90.00
_cell.angle_gamma   90.00
#
_symmetry.space_group_name_H-M   'P 1'
#
loop_
_entity.id
_entity.type
_entity.pdbx_description
1 polymer ?
#
loop_
_entity_poly.entity_id
_entity_poly.type
_entity_poly.pdbx_seq_one_letter_code
_entity_poly.pdbx_strand_id
1 'polypeptide(L)'
;GYPESVEASSSHINDETAPLASIITYQFPAREGMPPVRMHWYDGGLKPPRPAELGPEDEWLVDGVLYVGDKGKIMHRSHGGKPTLIPLSRMENFKRPAETIPRIKGGHEQNWIDACKGGRPACANFDYSGPLTEVVLLGNLALRTEGPLLWDGPNMRVTNNESANQFIQREYRKGWAL
;
A
#
# COMPACT_ATOMS: atom_id res chain seq x y z
N GLY A 1 9.52 -3.41 5.04
CA GLY A 1 9.30 -4.69 5.73
C GLY A 1 7.91 -5.21 5.43
N TYR A 2 7.66 -6.46 5.78
CA TYR A 2 6.37 -7.12 5.56
C TYR A 2 5.37 -6.81 6.67
N PRO A 3 4.06 -6.86 6.41
CA PRO A 3 3.07 -6.85 7.48
C PRO A 3 3.14 -8.16 8.28
N GLU A 4 2.77 -8.10 9.55
CA GLU A 4 2.61 -9.30 10.41
C GLU A 4 1.27 -9.98 10.13
N SER A 5 0.26 -9.20 9.76
CA SER A 5 -1.06 -9.73 9.44
C SER A 5 -1.79 -8.88 8.41
N VAL A 6 -2.72 -9.51 7.73
CA VAL A 6 -3.67 -8.88 6.81
C VAL A 6 -5.05 -9.47 7.02
N GLU A 7 -6.07 -8.64 6.94
CA GLU A 7 -7.49 -9.02 7.05
C GLU A 7 -8.30 -8.20 6.06
N ALA A 8 -9.34 -8.79 5.49
CA ALA A 8 -10.22 -8.10 4.55
C ALA A 8 -11.70 -8.23 4.97
N SER A 9 -12.44 -7.18 4.65
CA SER A 9 -13.91 -7.16 4.66
C SER A 9 -14.38 -6.63 3.30
N SER A 10 -15.31 -7.31 2.65
CA SER A 10 -15.75 -6.94 1.31
C SER A 10 -17.24 -7.17 1.10
N SER A 11 -17.77 -6.58 0.02
CA SER A 11 -19.04 -7.02 -0.55
C SER A 11 -18.92 -8.47 -1.03
N HIS A 12 -20.06 -9.05 -1.45
CA HIS A 12 -20.03 -10.42 -1.94
C HIS A 12 -18.92 -10.65 -2.98
N ILE A 13 -18.17 -11.72 -2.79
CA ILE A 13 -17.11 -12.18 -3.68
C ILE A 13 -17.47 -13.57 -4.24
N ASN A 14 -17.06 -13.85 -5.46
CA ASN A 14 -17.09 -15.17 -6.08
C ASN A 14 -15.67 -15.58 -6.51
N ASP A 15 -15.53 -16.78 -7.06
CA ASP A 15 -14.22 -17.34 -7.41
C ASP A 15 -13.57 -16.67 -8.64
N GLU A 16 -14.33 -15.92 -9.43
CA GLU A 16 -13.89 -15.39 -10.73
C GLU A 16 -13.61 -13.88 -10.71
N THR A 17 -14.29 -13.12 -9.84
CA THR A 17 -14.23 -11.66 -9.86
C THR A 17 -13.82 -11.06 -8.51
N ALA A 18 -13.27 -9.84 -8.56
CA ALA A 18 -13.07 -9.03 -7.37
C ALA A 18 -14.41 -8.53 -6.81
N PRO A 19 -14.51 -8.23 -5.50
CA PRO A 19 -15.70 -7.63 -4.92
C PRO A 19 -15.93 -6.23 -5.47
N LEU A 20 -17.17 -5.72 -5.37
CA LEU A 20 -17.49 -4.34 -5.75
C LEU A 20 -16.81 -3.32 -4.82
N ALA A 21 -16.62 -3.66 -3.57
CA ALA A 21 -16.00 -2.80 -2.57
C ALA A 21 -15.31 -3.63 -1.51
N SER A 22 -14.17 -3.15 -1.01
CA SER A 22 -13.43 -3.81 0.06
C SER A 22 -12.71 -2.83 0.99
N ILE A 23 -12.47 -3.31 2.20
CA ILE A 23 -11.56 -2.70 3.17
C ILE A 23 -10.55 -3.75 3.56
N ILE A 24 -9.26 -3.49 3.32
CA ILE A 24 -8.19 -4.39 3.69
C ILE A 24 -7.35 -3.71 4.76
N THR A 25 -7.09 -4.43 5.84
CA THR A 25 -6.31 -3.94 6.99
C THR A 25 -5.02 -4.72 7.09
N TYR A 26 -3.90 -4.00 7.10
CA TYR A 26 -2.57 -4.55 7.31
C TYR A 26 -2.01 -4.05 8.63
N GLN A 27 -1.33 -4.91 9.37
CA GLN A 27 -0.57 -4.56 10.57
C GLN A 27 0.92 -4.72 10.27
N PHE A 28 1.66 -3.63 10.37
CA PHE A 28 3.11 -3.64 10.22
C PHE A 28 3.77 -3.51 11.59
N PRO A 29 4.80 -4.33 11.88
CA PRO A 29 5.51 -4.25 13.15
C PRO A 29 6.29 -2.94 13.30
N ALA A 30 6.65 -2.62 14.53
CA ALA A 30 7.63 -1.57 14.80
C ALA A 30 8.99 -1.95 14.18
N ARG A 31 9.73 -0.97 13.67
CA ARG A 31 11.05 -1.17 13.06
C ARG A 31 11.95 0.04 13.26
N GLU A 32 13.21 -0.21 13.56
CA GLU A 32 14.30 0.79 13.56
C GLU A 32 13.90 2.22 14.01
N GLY A 33 13.31 2.34 15.21
CA GLY A 33 12.86 3.63 15.76
C GLY A 33 11.54 4.16 15.17
N MET A 34 10.87 3.41 14.32
CA MET A 34 9.53 3.71 13.84
C MET A 34 8.47 2.88 14.58
N PRO A 35 7.35 3.50 14.98
CA PRO A 35 6.25 2.77 15.62
C PRO A 35 5.61 1.76 14.67
N PRO A 36 4.80 0.81 15.18
CA PRO A 36 3.99 -0.04 14.32
C PRO A 36 3.01 0.82 13.51
N VAL A 37 2.66 0.33 12.31
CA VAL A 37 1.75 1.01 11.40
C VAL A 37 0.56 0.13 11.10
N ARG A 38 -0.63 0.67 11.25
CA ARG A 38 -1.87 0.08 10.73
C ARG A 38 -2.23 0.78 9.43
N MET A 39 -2.32 0.03 8.35
CA MET A 39 -2.74 0.54 7.05
C MET A 39 -4.12 -0.01 6.70
N HIS A 40 -5.02 0.85 6.27
CA HIS A 40 -6.31 0.47 5.72
C HIS A 40 -6.36 0.87 4.25
N TRP A 41 -6.65 -0.09 3.40
CA TRP A 41 -6.93 0.12 1.98
C TRP A 41 -8.45 0.12 1.79
N TYR A 42 -8.97 1.16 1.19
CA TYR A 42 -10.38 1.31 0.86
C TYR A 42 -10.53 1.35 -0.66
N ASP A 43 -11.42 0.58 -1.22
CA ASP A 43 -11.76 0.65 -2.63
C ASP A 43 -13.26 0.53 -2.89
N GLY A 44 -13.66 0.55 -4.18
CA GLY A 44 -15.06 0.46 -4.56
C GLY A 44 -15.91 1.66 -4.10
N GLY A 45 -15.30 2.83 -3.94
CA GLY A 45 -15.97 4.04 -3.46
C GLY A 45 -16.03 4.19 -1.94
N LEU A 46 -15.57 3.20 -1.19
CA LEU A 46 -15.41 3.33 0.26
C LEU A 46 -14.29 4.31 0.60
N LYS A 47 -14.43 5.00 1.72
CA LYS A 47 -13.47 6.01 2.19
C LYS A 47 -13.25 5.87 3.69
N PRO A 48 -12.07 6.26 4.20
CA PRO A 48 -11.88 6.39 5.64
C PRO A 48 -12.79 7.47 6.22
N PRO A 49 -13.04 7.46 7.54
CA PRO A 49 -13.71 8.54 8.21
C PRO A 49 -13.06 9.90 7.91
N ARG A 50 -13.87 10.90 7.59
CA ARG A 50 -13.41 12.27 7.38
C ARG A 50 -12.77 12.80 8.68
N PRO A 51 -11.55 13.35 8.63
CA PRO A 51 -10.96 14.02 9.79
C PRO A 51 -11.85 15.13 10.32
N ALA A 52 -12.08 15.15 11.64
CA ALA A 52 -12.91 16.16 12.30
C ALA A 52 -12.33 17.59 12.19
N GLU A 53 -11.04 17.68 11.93
CA GLU A 53 -10.32 18.96 11.74
C GLU A 53 -10.52 19.58 10.36
N LEU A 54 -11.16 18.89 9.44
CA LEU A 54 -11.57 19.45 8.14
C LEU A 54 -12.97 20.06 8.27
N GLY A 55 -13.09 21.32 7.89
CA GLY A 55 -14.38 22.00 7.79
C GLY A 55 -15.30 21.35 6.74
N PRO A 56 -16.62 21.61 6.79
CA PRO A 56 -17.56 21.02 5.85
C PRO A 56 -17.28 21.32 4.39
N GLU A 57 -16.74 22.52 4.10
CA GLU A 57 -16.40 23.01 2.75
C GLU A 57 -14.98 22.65 2.32
N ASP A 58 -14.15 22.09 3.23
CA ASP A 58 -12.79 21.71 2.88
C ASP A 58 -12.78 20.51 1.93
N GLU A 59 -11.81 20.53 1.02
CA GLU A 59 -11.64 19.45 0.06
C GLU A 59 -11.35 18.12 0.79
N TRP A 60 -12.09 17.07 0.45
CA TRP A 60 -11.85 15.71 0.91
C TRP A 60 -11.41 14.81 -0.23
N LEU A 61 -10.58 13.82 0.08
CA LEU A 61 -10.03 12.90 -0.89
C LEU A 61 -11.11 12.14 -1.66
N VAL A 62 -11.03 12.18 -2.98
CA VAL A 62 -11.72 11.23 -3.86
C VAL A 62 -10.87 9.96 -3.97
N ASP A 63 -9.56 10.17 -4.11
CA ASP A 63 -8.51 9.16 -4.09
C ASP A 63 -7.27 9.71 -3.37
N GLY A 64 -6.33 8.86 -3.00
CA GLY A 64 -5.09 9.26 -2.35
C GLY A 64 -4.86 8.58 -1.01
N VAL A 65 -4.10 9.24 -0.14
CA VAL A 65 -3.68 8.68 1.15
C VAL A 65 -3.90 9.69 2.27
N LEU A 66 -4.40 9.21 3.41
CA LEU A 66 -4.44 9.91 4.67
C LEU A 66 -3.47 9.26 5.65
N TYR A 67 -2.48 10.01 6.10
CA TYR A 67 -1.60 9.62 7.20
C TYR A 67 -2.13 10.23 8.50
N VAL A 68 -2.25 9.40 9.53
CA VAL A 68 -2.68 9.81 10.87
C VAL A 68 -1.55 9.52 11.84
N GLY A 69 -0.93 10.54 12.38
CA GLY A 69 0.15 10.45 13.34
C GLY A 69 -0.19 11.14 14.66
N ASP A 70 0.67 10.98 15.65
CA ASP A 70 0.57 11.59 16.99
C ASP A 70 0.65 13.12 16.96
N LYS A 71 1.34 13.69 15.95
CA LYS A 71 1.55 15.14 15.80
C LYS A 71 0.63 15.81 14.78
N GLY A 72 -0.25 15.06 14.15
CA GLY A 72 -1.20 15.57 13.16
C GLY A 72 -1.43 14.62 12.00
N LYS A 73 -2.08 15.14 10.97
CA LYS A 73 -2.46 14.36 9.80
C LYS A 73 -1.91 15.00 8.53
N ILE A 74 -1.62 14.17 7.54
CA ILE A 74 -1.23 14.60 6.19
C ILE A 74 -2.12 13.85 5.22
N MET A 75 -2.68 14.54 4.25
CA MET A 75 -3.33 13.90 3.10
C MET A 75 -2.63 14.29 1.81
N HIS A 76 -2.70 13.44 0.81
CA HIS A 76 -2.30 13.76 -0.55
C HIS A 76 -3.15 12.98 -1.55
N ARG A 77 -3.27 13.52 -2.76
CA ARG A 77 -3.92 12.83 -3.88
C ARG A 77 -3.04 11.71 -4.41
N SER A 78 -3.58 10.90 -5.30
CA SER A 78 -2.84 9.87 -6.04
C SER A 78 -1.46 10.37 -6.49
N HIS A 79 -0.50 9.46 -6.50
CA HIS A 79 0.90 9.72 -6.89
C HIS A 79 1.61 10.81 -6.04
N GLY A 80 1.17 11.01 -4.78
CA GLY A 80 1.78 12.00 -3.89
C GLY A 80 1.45 13.45 -4.23
N GLY A 81 0.45 13.67 -5.10
CA GLY A 81 0.06 15.03 -5.50
C GLY A 81 -0.55 15.84 -4.36
N LYS A 82 -0.23 17.13 -4.31
CA LYS A 82 -0.80 18.11 -3.39
C LYS A 82 -0.76 17.67 -1.90
N PRO A 83 0.42 17.38 -1.31
CA PRO A 83 0.50 17.02 0.11
C PRO A 83 0.03 18.21 0.97
N THR A 84 -0.90 17.93 1.87
CA THR A 84 -1.61 18.94 2.67
C THR A 84 -1.65 18.50 4.13
N LEU A 85 -1.27 19.39 5.04
CA LEU A 85 -1.40 19.19 6.49
C LEU A 85 -2.86 19.42 6.93
N ILE A 86 -3.30 18.67 7.91
CA ILE A 86 -4.60 18.83 8.55
C ILE A 86 -4.40 19.15 10.04
N PRO A 87 -5.05 20.21 10.57
CA PRO A 87 -5.95 21.17 9.90
C PRO A 87 -5.24 22.05 8.88
N LEU A 88 -6.01 22.59 7.91
CA LEU A 88 -5.46 23.34 6.78
C LEU A 88 -4.70 24.61 7.20
N SER A 89 -5.06 25.23 8.32
CA SER A 89 -4.36 26.38 8.91
C SER A 89 -2.86 26.10 9.15
N ARG A 90 -2.47 24.84 9.33
CA ARG A 90 -1.04 24.48 9.46
C ARG A 90 -0.24 24.69 8.17
N MET A 91 -0.91 24.77 7.01
CA MET A 91 -0.24 25.03 5.74
C MET A 91 0.24 26.48 5.61
N GLU A 92 -0.40 27.44 6.29
CA GLU A 92 -0.08 28.88 6.20
C GLU A 92 1.37 29.16 6.60
N ASN A 93 1.87 28.47 7.61
CA ASN A 93 3.22 28.66 8.13
C ASN A 93 4.16 27.49 7.80
N PHE A 94 3.72 26.51 7.01
CA PHE A 94 4.52 25.35 6.68
C PHE A 94 5.62 25.69 5.67
N LYS A 95 6.86 25.50 6.11
CA LYS A 95 8.02 25.58 5.21
C LYS A 95 8.37 24.19 4.72
N ARG A 96 8.37 23.99 3.42
CA ARG A 96 8.80 22.71 2.82
C ARG A 96 10.24 22.41 3.21
N PRO A 97 10.55 21.17 3.63
CA PRO A 97 11.93 20.76 3.87
C PRO A 97 12.74 20.78 2.56
N ALA A 98 14.06 20.82 2.68
CA ALA A 98 14.94 20.64 1.54
C ALA A 98 14.70 19.29 0.85
N GLU A 99 14.87 19.25 -0.45
CA GLU A 99 14.78 18.01 -1.22
C GLU A 99 15.98 17.11 -0.90
N THR A 100 15.70 15.89 -0.39
CA THR A 100 16.74 14.91 -0.04
C THR A 100 16.71 13.68 -0.96
N ILE A 101 15.63 13.49 -1.71
CA ILE A 101 15.46 12.36 -2.63
C ILE A 101 15.76 12.84 -4.05
N PRO A 102 16.72 12.21 -4.76
CA PRO A 102 17.03 12.57 -6.13
C PRO A 102 15.81 12.48 -7.05
N ARG A 103 15.62 13.47 -7.90
CA ARG A 103 14.56 13.45 -8.91
C ARG A 103 14.97 12.60 -10.12
N ILE A 104 14.01 11.86 -10.65
CA ILE A 104 14.18 11.07 -11.85
C ILE A 104 14.04 11.99 -13.06
N LYS A 105 15.02 11.93 -13.95
CA LYS A 105 15.00 12.65 -15.23
C LYS A 105 14.44 11.74 -16.31
N GLY A 106 13.58 12.26 -17.17
CA GLY A 106 13.08 11.55 -18.35
C GLY A 106 11.91 10.59 -18.11
N GLY A 107 11.40 10.48 -16.86
CA GLY A 107 10.27 9.61 -16.55
C GLY A 107 10.66 8.19 -16.13
N HIS A 108 9.65 7.39 -15.74
CA HIS A 108 9.86 6.04 -15.19
C HIS A 108 10.38 5.05 -16.22
N GLU A 109 9.87 5.08 -17.43
CA GLU A 109 10.26 4.22 -18.52
C GLU A 109 11.74 4.45 -18.89
N GLN A 110 12.14 5.71 -19.01
CA GLN A 110 13.52 6.05 -19.31
C GLN A 110 14.47 5.62 -18.19
N ASN A 111 14.05 5.80 -16.93
CA ASN A 111 14.83 5.35 -15.78
C ASN A 111 15.06 3.82 -15.79
N TRP A 112 14.04 3.06 -16.19
CA TRP A 112 14.15 1.62 -16.34
C TRP A 112 15.06 1.22 -17.53
N ILE A 113 14.90 1.87 -18.68
CA ILE A 113 15.72 1.63 -19.88
C ILE A 113 17.20 1.93 -19.58
N ASP A 114 17.49 3.03 -18.90
CA ASP A 114 18.85 3.43 -18.53
C ASP A 114 19.48 2.40 -17.59
N ALA A 115 18.74 1.86 -16.65
CA ALA A 115 19.19 0.78 -15.78
C ALA A 115 19.50 -0.50 -16.57
N CYS A 116 18.64 -0.89 -17.51
CA CYS A 116 18.87 -2.03 -18.41
C CYS A 116 20.14 -1.86 -19.28
N LYS A 117 20.51 -0.64 -19.60
CA LYS A 117 21.74 -0.30 -20.34
C LYS A 117 23.00 -0.23 -19.48
N GLY A 118 22.93 -0.68 -18.22
CA GLY A 118 24.08 -0.67 -17.30
C GLY A 118 24.25 0.63 -16.51
N GLY A 119 23.22 1.48 -16.48
CA GLY A 119 23.16 2.66 -15.62
C GLY A 119 22.94 2.33 -14.14
N ARG A 120 22.62 3.35 -13.35
CA ARG A 120 22.23 3.15 -11.95
C ARG A 120 20.94 2.31 -11.87
N PRO A 121 20.74 1.53 -10.78
CA PRO A 121 19.49 0.81 -10.59
C PRO A 121 18.28 1.72 -10.73
N ALA A 122 17.22 1.24 -11.36
CA ALA A 122 15.96 1.96 -11.47
C ALA A 122 15.36 2.21 -10.07
N CYS A 123 14.65 3.31 -9.90
CA CYS A 123 14.02 3.63 -8.62
C CYS A 123 12.95 2.60 -8.21
N ALA A 124 12.34 1.94 -9.18
CA ALA A 124 11.38 0.85 -8.99
C ALA A 124 11.99 -0.51 -9.36
N ASN A 125 13.27 -0.74 -8.99
CA ASN A 125 13.91 -2.05 -9.16
C ASN A 125 13.19 -3.13 -8.34
N PHE A 126 13.47 -4.40 -8.62
CA PHE A 126 12.75 -5.52 -8.00
C PHE A 126 12.99 -5.67 -6.50
N ASP A 127 14.12 -5.21 -5.96
CA ASP A 127 14.36 -5.22 -4.50
C ASP A 127 13.39 -4.28 -3.76
N TYR A 128 12.90 -3.26 -4.44
CA TYR A 128 11.86 -2.35 -3.94
C TYR A 128 10.45 -2.78 -4.36
N SER A 129 10.23 -3.01 -5.65
CA SER A 129 8.91 -3.26 -6.20
C SER A 129 8.39 -4.67 -5.90
N GLY A 130 9.27 -5.67 -5.73
CA GLY A 130 8.90 -7.03 -5.37
C GLY A 130 8.14 -7.08 -4.03
N PRO A 131 8.77 -6.68 -2.91
CA PRO A 131 8.10 -6.64 -1.62
C PRO A 131 6.86 -5.73 -1.60
N LEU A 132 6.86 -4.63 -2.34
CA LEU A 132 5.68 -3.78 -2.45
C LEU A 132 4.51 -4.49 -3.13
N THR A 133 4.78 -5.20 -4.23
CA THR A 133 3.78 -5.99 -4.96
C THR A 133 3.24 -7.12 -4.08
N GLU A 134 4.11 -7.79 -3.33
CA GLU A 134 3.71 -8.83 -2.38
C GLU A 134 2.70 -8.30 -1.36
N VAL A 135 2.97 -7.15 -0.73
CA VAL A 135 2.03 -6.52 0.21
C VAL A 135 0.68 -6.25 -0.46
N VAL A 136 0.65 -5.75 -1.69
CA VAL A 136 -0.60 -5.51 -2.42
C VAL A 136 -1.36 -6.82 -2.67
N LEU A 137 -0.66 -7.87 -3.09
CA LEU A 137 -1.27 -9.18 -3.39
C LEU A 137 -1.76 -9.91 -2.13
N LEU A 138 -1.17 -9.65 -0.95
CA LEU A 138 -1.70 -10.16 0.32
C LEU A 138 -3.14 -9.70 0.58
N GLY A 139 -3.51 -8.52 0.12
CA GLY A 139 -4.89 -8.06 0.17
C GLY A 139 -5.83 -8.95 -0.63
N ASN A 140 -5.42 -9.39 -1.82
CA ASN A 140 -6.21 -10.32 -2.64
C ASN A 140 -6.32 -11.70 -1.98
N LEU A 141 -5.27 -12.12 -1.28
CA LEU A 141 -5.30 -13.36 -0.50
C LEU A 141 -6.31 -13.26 0.65
N ALA A 142 -6.29 -12.17 1.39
CA ALA A 142 -7.22 -11.92 2.48
C ALA A 142 -8.69 -11.83 2.03
N LEU A 143 -8.95 -11.34 0.81
CA LEU A 143 -10.29 -11.32 0.24
C LEU A 143 -10.86 -12.72 -0.05
N ARG A 144 -10.00 -13.73 -0.24
CA ARG A 144 -10.39 -15.12 -0.55
C ARG A 144 -10.45 -16.02 0.66
N THR A 145 -10.20 -15.48 1.85
CA THR A 145 -10.13 -16.24 3.11
C THR A 145 -10.93 -15.52 4.19
N GLU A 146 -11.35 -16.27 5.20
CA GLU A 146 -12.03 -15.69 6.35
C GLU A 146 -11.03 -15.43 7.50
N GLY A 147 -11.21 -14.28 8.16
CA GLY A 147 -10.42 -13.87 9.31
C GLY A 147 -9.00 -13.39 8.98
N PRO A 148 -8.26 -12.98 10.01
CA PRO A 148 -6.92 -12.45 9.83
C PRO A 148 -5.92 -13.54 9.43
N LEU A 149 -5.07 -13.23 8.46
CA LEU A 149 -3.96 -14.06 8.03
C LEU A 149 -2.66 -13.55 8.67
N LEU A 150 -1.89 -14.43 9.29
CA LEU A 150 -0.55 -14.14 9.79
C LEU A 150 0.48 -14.48 8.70
N TRP A 151 1.28 -13.47 8.34
CA TRP A 151 2.19 -13.55 7.20
C TRP A 151 3.65 -13.71 7.62
N ASP A 152 4.31 -14.73 7.10
CA ASP A 152 5.76 -14.93 7.15
C ASP A 152 6.35 -14.53 5.80
N GLY A 153 6.70 -13.23 5.67
CA GLY A 153 7.22 -12.67 4.42
C GLY A 153 8.50 -13.34 3.92
N PRO A 154 9.52 -13.56 4.77
CA PRO A 154 10.74 -14.24 4.35
C PRO A 154 10.51 -15.62 3.72
N ASN A 155 9.50 -16.35 4.15
CA ASN A 155 9.15 -17.69 3.64
C ASN A 155 7.94 -17.68 2.70
N MET A 156 7.38 -16.50 2.41
CA MET A 156 6.21 -16.31 1.55
C MET A 156 5.06 -17.29 1.89
N ARG A 157 4.63 -17.31 3.16
CA ARG A 157 3.60 -18.23 3.60
C ARG A 157 2.68 -17.65 4.67
N VAL A 158 1.44 -18.09 4.67
CA VAL A 158 0.50 -17.89 5.77
C VAL A 158 0.76 -18.94 6.83
N THR A 159 0.86 -18.54 8.11
CA THR A 159 1.25 -19.43 9.20
C THR A 159 0.08 -19.97 10.00
N ASN A 160 -1.05 -19.30 10.01
CA ASN A 160 -2.24 -19.65 10.81
C ASN A 160 -3.41 -20.25 10.00
N ASN A 161 -3.29 -20.29 8.67
CA ASN A 161 -4.31 -20.86 7.79
C ASN A 161 -3.64 -21.57 6.61
N GLU A 162 -3.46 -22.88 6.71
CA GLU A 162 -2.76 -23.65 5.68
C GLU A 162 -3.49 -23.63 4.33
N SER A 163 -4.82 -23.61 4.34
CA SER A 163 -5.60 -23.58 3.10
C SER A 163 -5.41 -22.29 2.29
N ALA A 164 -5.02 -21.19 2.93
CA ALA A 164 -4.72 -19.94 2.23
C ALA A 164 -3.48 -20.05 1.33
N ASN A 165 -2.54 -20.94 1.67
CA ASN A 165 -1.29 -21.10 0.93
C ASN A 165 -1.49 -21.61 -0.50
N GLN A 166 -2.63 -22.26 -0.82
CA GLN A 166 -2.96 -22.67 -2.18
C GLN A 166 -3.05 -21.51 -3.18
N PHE A 167 -3.30 -20.28 -2.69
CA PHE A 167 -3.42 -19.10 -3.54
C PHE A 167 -2.08 -18.38 -3.77
N ILE A 168 -1.01 -18.76 -3.08
CA ILE A 168 0.29 -18.09 -3.18
C ILE A 168 1.01 -18.52 -4.45
N GLN A 169 0.95 -19.80 -4.80
CA GLN A 169 1.61 -20.34 -5.98
C GLN A 169 0.59 -21.06 -6.87
N ARG A 170 0.55 -20.65 -8.12
CA ARG A 170 -0.31 -21.31 -9.13
C ARG A 170 0.43 -22.50 -9.75
N GLU A 171 -0.32 -23.52 -10.13
CA GLU A 171 0.21 -24.55 -11.02
C GLU A 171 0.39 -23.98 -12.42
N TYR A 172 1.60 -24.15 -12.97
CA TYR A 172 1.87 -23.76 -14.35
C TYR A 172 1.58 -24.95 -15.28
N ARG A 173 1.18 -24.65 -16.50
CA ARG A 173 1.03 -25.67 -17.51
C ARG A 173 2.36 -26.41 -17.76
N LYS A 174 2.31 -27.68 -18.11
CA LYS A 174 3.50 -28.50 -18.40
C LYS A 174 4.47 -27.79 -19.36
N GLY A 175 5.74 -27.71 -18.96
CA GLY A 175 6.80 -27.05 -19.72
C GLY A 175 6.94 -25.54 -19.49
N TRP A 176 6.17 -24.95 -18.55
CA TRP A 176 6.20 -23.51 -18.20
C TRP A 176 6.39 -23.29 -16.69
N ALA A 177 7.13 -24.18 -16.03
CA ALA A 177 7.51 -23.98 -14.64
C ALA A 177 8.62 -22.93 -14.51
N LEU A 178 8.53 -22.08 -13.48
CA LEU A 178 9.60 -21.16 -13.03
C LEU A 178 10.52 -21.90 -12.05
#